data_ae2fdb73fe315c5cca46b94cde6c0951
#
_entry.id   ae2fdb73fe315c5cca46b94cde6c0951
#
_cell.length_a   1.000
_cell.length_b   1.000
_cell.length_c   1.000
_cell.angle_alpha   90.00
_cell.angle_beta   90.00
_cell.angle_gamma   90.00
#
_symmetry.space_group_name_H-M   'P 1'
#
loop_
_entity.id
_entity.type
_entity.pdbx_description
1 polymer ?
#
loop_
_entity_poly.entity_id
_entity_poly.type
_entity_poly.pdbx_seq_one_letter_code
_entity_poly.pdbx_strand_id
1 'polypeptide(L)'
;MDFFEVATTMPTVRRFSDRPLDHATIERILETANMAPSGSNAQPWEFVVVRDPPARREIQKLYELAWVPYKDSAIIRGRATLSARAQKALRVGDEFSASLAIVPAHVVVFLDRPKMRVVQGSPEDLSNFGATYGSVFPAIELMMLAARALGVGSAMTTMLSPHEAETKALLGVPDLYQLIALIPMGYPAESFKRPFRKPVWPRIHDGYWSHAWQRRP
;
A
#
# COMPACT_ATOMS: atom_id res chain seq x y z
N MET A 1 -19.40 2.76 11.48
CA MET A 1 -19.35 2.10 10.15
C MET A 1 -19.10 0.63 10.44
N ASP A 2 -19.88 -0.26 9.86
CA ASP A 2 -19.65 -1.71 10.04
C ASP A 2 -18.48 -2.18 9.18
N PHE A 3 -17.98 -3.40 9.48
CA PHE A 3 -16.81 -3.96 8.80
C PHE A 3 -17.03 -4.10 7.28
N PHE A 4 -18.20 -4.60 6.86
CA PHE A 4 -18.46 -4.83 5.44
C PHE A 4 -18.57 -3.52 4.66
N GLU A 5 -19.14 -2.49 5.26
CA GLU A 5 -19.16 -1.15 4.67
C GLU A 5 -17.74 -0.62 4.48
N VAL A 6 -16.88 -0.69 5.51
CA VAL A 6 -15.47 -0.28 5.42
C VAL A 6 -14.77 -1.04 4.30
N ALA A 7 -14.79 -2.37 4.33
CA ALA A 7 -14.07 -3.23 3.39
C ALA A 7 -14.54 -3.06 1.93
N THR A 8 -15.84 -2.82 1.72
CA THR A 8 -16.40 -2.67 0.37
C THR A 8 -16.33 -1.26 -0.18
N THR A 9 -16.02 -0.26 0.63
CA THR A 9 -15.92 1.15 0.24
C THR A 9 -14.55 1.76 0.49
N MET A 10 -13.50 0.95 0.55
CA MET A 10 -12.10 1.38 0.66
C MET A 10 -11.44 1.40 -0.73
N PRO A 11 -11.50 2.51 -1.49
CA PRO A 11 -10.76 2.65 -2.73
C PRO A 11 -9.34 3.12 -2.45
N THR A 12 -8.45 2.97 -3.42
CA THR A 12 -7.18 3.72 -3.41
C THR A 12 -7.47 5.20 -3.63
N VAL A 13 -7.19 6.02 -2.61
CA VAL A 13 -7.34 7.48 -2.68
C VAL A 13 -6.04 8.10 -3.19
N ARG A 14 -6.13 8.92 -4.23
CA ARG A 14 -4.99 9.61 -4.86
C ARG A 14 -5.16 11.14 -4.93
N ARG A 15 -6.30 11.65 -4.49
CA ARG A 15 -6.57 13.09 -4.37
C ARG A 15 -6.98 13.38 -2.95
N PHE A 16 -6.20 14.21 -2.28
CA PHE A 16 -6.37 14.54 -0.88
C PHE A 16 -6.72 16.01 -0.72
N SER A 17 -7.46 16.33 0.33
CA SER A 17 -7.66 17.71 0.75
C SER A 17 -6.44 18.21 1.53
N ASP A 18 -6.36 19.51 1.74
CA ASP A 18 -5.34 20.18 2.57
C ASP A 18 -5.59 20.05 4.08
N ARG A 19 -6.70 19.40 4.48
CA ARG A 19 -7.06 19.21 5.88
C ARG A 19 -5.95 18.44 6.61
N PRO A 20 -5.39 18.97 7.71
CA PRO A 20 -4.40 18.30 8.50
C PRO A 20 -4.89 16.97 9.06
N LEU A 21 -4.02 15.97 9.12
CA LEU A 21 -4.27 14.71 9.81
C LEU A 21 -3.64 14.79 11.20
N ASP A 22 -4.45 14.70 12.24
CA ASP A 22 -4.00 14.82 13.62
C ASP A 22 -3.25 13.57 14.11
N HIS A 23 -2.46 13.75 15.17
CA HIS A 23 -1.60 12.70 15.71
C HIS A 23 -2.40 11.52 16.26
N ALA A 24 -3.47 11.79 17.01
CA ALA A 24 -4.29 10.75 17.63
C ALA A 24 -4.97 9.85 16.58
N THR A 25 -5.40 10.44 15.45
CA THR A 25 -5.94 9.66 14.32
C THR A 25 -4.87 8.73 13.72
N ILE A 26 -3.64 9.21 13.53
CA ILE A 26 -2.53 8.38 13.02
C ILE A 26 -2.20 7.25 14.01
N GLU A 27 -2.07 7.56 15.29
CA GLU A 27 -1.81 6.56 16.35
C GLU A 27 -2.86 5.45 16.33
N ARG A 28 -4.15 5.82 16.33
CA ARG A 28 -5.25 4.84 16.30
C ARG A 28 -5.20 3.94 15.05
N ILE A 29 -4.81 4.48 13.90
CA ILE A 29 -4.62 3.71 12.67
C ILE A 29 -3.49 2.71 12.84
N LEU A 30 -2.34 3.13 13.39
CA LEU A 30 -1.16 2.28 13.57
C LEU A 30 -1.36 1.22 14.66
N GLU A 31 -2.03 1.55 15.76
CA GLU A 31 -2.44 0.58 16.78
C GLU A 31 -3.30 -0.53 16.18
N THR A 32 -4.24 -0.17 15.30
CA THR A 32 -5.06 -1.17 14.59
C THR A 32 -4.21 -2.01 13.63
N ALA A 33 -3.28 -1.41 12.90
CA ALA A 33 -2.35 -2.14 12.03
C ALA A 33 -1.52 -3.16 12.83
N ASN A 34 -1.10 -2.81 14.03
CA ASN A 34 -0.32 -3.67 14.92
C ASN A 34 -1.08 -4.92 15.43
N MET A 35 -2.40 -4.97 15.27
CA MET A 35 -3.22 -6.14 15.60
C MET A 35 -3.18 -7.23 14.50
N ALA A 36 -2.43 -7.04 13.44
CA ALA A 36 -2.31 -8.01 12.36
C ALA A 36 -1.68 -9.33 12.83
N PRO A 37 -2.12 -10.49 12.31
CA PRO A 37 -1.42 -11.74 12.53
C PRO A 37 -0.09 -11.76 11.77
N SER A 38 0.89 -12.47 12.31
CA SER A 38 2.18 -12.72 11.67
C SER A 38 2.71 -14.10 11.98
N GLY A 39 3.54 -14.66 11.12
CA GLY A 39 4.19 -15.96 11.34
C GLY A 39 4.94 -15.96 12.67
N SER A 40 4.63 -16.95 13.52
CA SER A 40 5.20 -17.08 14.89
C SER A 40 5.02 -15.82 15.78
N ASN A 41 4.03 -14.99 15.47
CA ASN A 41 3.82 -13.70 16.13
C ASN A 41 5.07 -12.79 16.09
N ALA A 42 5.83 -12.85 15.01
CA ALA A 42 7.11 -12.14 14.87
C ALA A 42 6.95 -10.62 14.77
N GLN A 43 5.78 -10.13 14.31
CA GLN A 43 5.45 -8.71 14.17
C GLN A 43 6.60 -7.94 13.48
N PRO A 44 6.94 -8.31 12.23
CA PRO A 44 8.18 -7.87 11.58
C PRO A 44 8.04 -6.52 10.87
N TRP A 45 7.02 -5.76 11.15
CA TRP A 45 6.77 -4.45 10.56
C TRP A 45 7.34 -3.34 11.42
N GLU A 46 7.87 -2.32 10.74
CA GLU A 46 8.25 -1.05 11.33
C GLU A 46 7.60 0.08 10.52
N PHE A 47 7.15 1.12 11.19
CA PHE A 47 6.44 2.23 10.58
C PHE A 47 7.20 3.54 10.80
N VAL A 48 7.59 4.22 9.70
CA VAL A 48 8.13 5.57 9.77
C VAL A 48 7.05 6.54 9.32
N VAL A 49 6.58 7.39 10.22
CA VAL A 49 5.55 8.40 9.93
C VAL A 49 6.21 9.71 9.56
N VAL A 50 6.10 10.09 8.28
CA VAL A 50 6.68 11.30 7.74
C VAL A 50 5.61 12.39 7.62
N ARG A 51 5.70 13.41 8.48
CA ARG A 51 4.81 14.59 8.49
C ARG A 51 5.57 15.87 8.13
N ASP A 52 6.89 15.86 8.27
CA ASP A 52 7.75 17.00 7.96
C ASP A 52 7.67 17.38 6.48
N PRO A 53 7.33 18.65 6.12
CA PRO A 53 7.18 19.05 4.74
C PRO A 53 8.45 18.91 3.89
N PRO A 54 9.67 19.24 4.36
CA PRO A 54 10.91 18.94 3.66
C PRO A 54 11.05 17.46 3.31
N ALA A 55 10.89 16.55 4.26
CA ALA A 55 11.03 15.11 4.02
C ALA A 55 9.96 14.57 3.03
N ARG A 56 8.71 15.08 3.09
CA ARG A 56 7.67 14.73 2.13
C ARG A 56 8.02 15.15 0.71
N ARG A 57 8.66 16.33 0.53
CA ARG A 57 9.16 16.77 -0.78
C ARG A 57 10.24 15.84 -1.35
N GLU A 58 11.18 15.40 -0.49
CA GLU A 58 12.20 14.45 -0.94
C GLU A 58 11.59 13.08 -1.30
N ILE A 59 10.62 12.58 -0.54
CA ILE A 59 9.85 11.37 -0.89
C ILE A 59 9.16 11.55 -2.25
N GLN A 60 8.54 12.70 -2.52
CA GLN A 60 7.94 12.97 -3.83
C GLN A 60 8.96 12.88 -4.94
N LYS A 61 10.14 13.49 -4.80
CA LYS A 61 11.21 13.44 -5.81
C LYS A 61 11.62 11.99 -6.12
N LEU A 62 11.86 11.18 -5.08
CA LEU A 62 12.18 9.76 -5.26
C LEU A 62 11.06 9.00 -5.95
N TYR A 63 9.80 9.31 -5.61
CA TYR A 63 8.64 8.73 -6.26
C TYR A 63 8.57 9.10 -7.74
N GLU A 64 8.80 10.34 -8.10
CA GLU A 64 8.81 10.84 -9.48
C GLU A 64 9.90 10.17 -10.31
N LEU A 65 11.10 9.99 -9.73
CA LEU A 65 12.21 9.27 -10.38
C LEU A 65 11.85 7.83 -10.75
N ALA A 66 11.00 7.16 -9.97
CA ALA A 66 10.50 5.82 -10.27
C ALA A 66 9.25 5.84 -11.17
N TRP A 67 8.36 6.82 -10.98
CA TRP A 67 7.10 6.90 -11.71
C TRP A 67 7.29 7.18 -13.21
N VAL A 68 8.19 8.09 -13.56
CA VAL A 68 8.39 8.51 -14.97
C VAL A 68 8.84 7.33 -15.84
N PRO A 69 9.91 6.57 -15.50
CA PRO A 69 10.31 5.39 -16.28
C PRO A 69 9.24 4.29 -16.29
N TYR A 70 8.54 4.09 -15.18
CA TYR A 70 7.44 3.13 -15.11
C TYR A 70 6.32 3.47 -16.09
N LYS A 71 5.88 4.73 -16.12
CA LYS A 71 4.85 5.23 -17.04
C LYS A 71 5.29 5.09 -18.50
N ASP A 72 6.54 5.42 -18.79
CA ASP A 72 7.11 5.40 -20.12
C ASP A 72 7.56 4.03 -20.61
N SER A 73 7.48 3.01 -19.77
CA SER A 73 7.84 1.65 -20.14
C SER A 73 6.99 1.14 -21.32
N ALA A 74 7.57 0.26 -22.14
CA ALA A 74 6.87 -0.34 -23.27
C ALA A 74 5.57 -1.08 -22.87
N ILE A 75 5.56 -1.68 -21.68
CA ILE A 75 4.39 -2.37 -21.12
C ILE A 75 3.26 -1.38 -20.84
N ILE A 76 3.58 -0.23 -20.24
CA ILE A 76 2.59 0.80 -19.91
C ILE A 76 2.12 1.53 -21.16
N ARG A 77 3.02 1.87 -22.08
CA ARG A 77 2.66 2.44 -23.39
C ARG A 77 1.69 1.55 -24.16
N GLY A 78 1.99 0.24 -24.25
CA GLY A 78 1.10 -0.72 -24.88
C GLY A 78 -0.29 -0.77 -24.24
N ARG A 79 -0.38 -0.71 -22.91
CA ARG A 79 -1.67 -0.66 -22.17
C ARG A 79 -2.38 0.69 -22.33
N ALA A 80 -1.65 1.79 -22.35
CA ALA A 80 -2.22 3.13 -22.48
C ALA A 80 -2.90 3.36 -23.83
N THR A 81 -2.40 2.74 -24.89
CA THR A 81 -3.00 2.84 -26.23
C THR A 81 -4.28 2.00 -26.37
N LEU A 82 -4.51 1.07 -25.43
CA LEU A 82 -5.59 0.07 -25.56
C LEU A 82 -6.94 0.49 -24.98
N SER A 83 -7.01 1.45 -24.03
CA SER A 83 -8.29 1.88 -23.47
C SER A 83 -8.28 3.26 -22.84
N ALA A 84 -9.41 3.97 -22.90
CA ALA A 84 -9.64 5.24 -22.21
C ALA A 84 -9.46 5.09 -20.67
N ARG A 85 -9.78 3.92 -20.11
CA ARG A 85 -9.58 3.62 -18.68
C ARG A 85 -8.10 3.59 -18.30
N ALA A 86 -7.24 2.98 -19.12
CA ALA A 86 -5.79 2.94 -18.89
C ALA A 86 -5.19 4.35 -18.96
N GLN A 87 -5.59 5.14 -19.97
CA GLN A 87 -5.16 6.54 -20.09
C GLN A 87 -5.57 7.39 -18.88
N LYS A 88 -6.82 7.21 -18.40
CA LYS A 88 -7.29 7.89 -17.19
C LYS A 88 -6.46 7.47 -15.95
N ALA A 89 -6.11 6.19 -15.82
CA ALA A 89 -5.28 5.70 -14.73
C ALA A 89 -3.88 6.33 -14.73
N LEU A 90 -3.26 6.50 -15.91
CA LEU A 90 -1.96 7.18 -16.03
C LEU A 90 -2.05 8.67 -15.65
N ARG A 91 -3.09 9.39 -16.13
CA ARG A 91 -3.28 10.80 -15.73
C ARG A 91 -3.46 10.95 -14.22
N VAL A 92 -4.27 10.09 -13.59
CA VAL A 92 -4.43 10.07 -12.12
C VAL A 92 -3.12 9.75 -11.42
N GLY A 93 -2.29 8.89 -12.01
CA GLY A 93 -0.94 8.59 -11.50
C GLY A 93 0.00 9.80 -11.62
N ASP A 94 -0.03 10.54 -12.73
CA ASP A 94 0.75 11.77 -12.88
C ASP A 94 0.34 12.84 -11.86
N GLU A 95 -0.97 13.07 -11.69
CA GLU A 95 -1.50 14.00 -10.69
C GLU A 95 -1.09 13.60 -9.27
N PHE A 96 -1.18 12.31 -8.95
CA PHE A 96 -0.78 11.79 -7.64
C PHE A 96 0.71 11.95 -7.38
N SER A 97 1.56 11.61 -8.36
CA SER A 97 3.01 11.80 -8.27
C SER A 97 3.36 13.26 -8.00
N ALA A 98 2.80 14.19 -8.78
CA ALA A 98 3.05 15.62 -8.65
C ALA A 98 2.48 16.25 -7.35
N SER A 99 1.52 15.61 -6.71
CA SER A 99 0.86 16.10 -5.50
C SER A 99 1.25 15.36 -4.21
N LEU A 100 2.20 14.44 -4.27
CA LEU A 100 2.52 13.58 -3.14
C LEU A 100 3.00 14.37 -1.91
N ALA A 101 3.80 15.42 -2.10
CA ALA A 101 4.32 16.24 -1.01
C ALA A 101 3.26 17.01 -0.21
N ILE A 102 2.07 17.28 -0.79
CA ILE A 102 1.00 17.98 -0.08
C ILE A 102 0.13 17.03 0.78
N VAL A 103 0.24 15.72 0.58
CA VAL A 103 -0.46 14.75 1.43
C VAL A 103 0.04 14.88 2.87
N PRO A 104 -0.86 15.05 3.87
CA PRO A 104 -0.46 15.48 5.22
C PRO A 104 0.44 14.49 5.97
N ALA A 105 0.35 13.20 5.67
CA ALA A 105 1.19 12.18 6.28
C ALA A 105 1.53 11.06 5.30
N HIS A 106 2.75 10.55 5.40
CA HIS A 106 3.19 9.33 4.74
C HIS A 106 3.58 8.31 5.80
N VAL A 107 3.05 7.09 5.72
CA VAL A 107 3.57 5.96 6.49
C VAL A 107 4.43 5.13 5.55
N VAL A 108 5.73 5.09 5.84
CA VAL A 108 6.68 4.24 5.13
C VAL A 108 6.84 2.95 5.93
N VAL A 109 6.52 1.83 5.31
CA VAL A 109 6.50 0.51 5.95
C VAL A 109 7.76 -0.25 5.61
N PHE A 110 8.43 -0.73 6.65
CA PHE A 110 9.63 -1.54 6.53
C PHE A 110 9.42 -2.93 7.14
N LEU A 111 10.16 -3.89 6.64
CA LEU A 111 10.26 -5.25 7.15
C LEU A 111 11.55 -5.39 7.96
N ASP A 112 11.44 -5.81 9.21
CA ASP A 112 12.56 -6.24 10.04
C ASP A 112 12.98 -7.65 9.59
N ARG A 113 14.01 -7.74 8.74
CA ARG A 113 14.50 -9.01 8.20
C ARG A 113 14.96 -9.99 9.27
N PRO A 114 15.69 -9.60 10.33
CA PRO A 114 16.07 -10.48 11.43
C PRO A 114 14.92 -11.16 12.14
N LYS A 115 13.74 -10.53 12.23
CA LYS A 115 12.55 -11.16 12.82
C LYS A 115 11.94 -12.25 11.94
N MET A 116 12.25 -12.24 10.63
CA MET A 116 11.74 -13.25 9.69
C MET A 116 12.65 -14.47 9.69
N ARG A 117 12.25 -15.51 10.42
CA ARG A 117 12.93 -16.80 10.34
C ARG A 117 12.64 -17.47 9.01
N VAL A 118 13.67 -17.60 8.19
CA VAL A 118 13.63 -18.42 6.98
C VAL A 118 13.55 -19.88 7.42
N VAL A 119 12.43 -20.55 7.16
CA VAL A 119 12.19 -21.90 7.69
C VAL A 119 13.04 -22.95 7.01
N GLN A 120 13.38 -22.81 5.75
CA GLN A 120 14.39 -23.58 4.98
C GLN A 120 14.58 -22.96 3.59
N GLY A 121 15.82 -22.92 3.08
CA GLY A 121 16.15 -22.40 1.75
C GLY A 121 16.95 -21.09 1.77
N SER A 122 17.41 -20.64 0.60
CA SER A 122 18.07 -19.34 0.48
C SER A 122 17.07 -18.18 0.58
N PRO A 123 17.50 -16.95 0.93
CA PRO A 123 16.65 -15.77 0.89
C PRO A 123 16.00 -15.50 -0.49
N GLU A 124 16.53 -16.12 -1.53
CA GLU A 124 16.09 -16.01 -2.92
C GLU A 124 15.04 -17.08 -3.29
N ASP A 125 14.78 -18.04 -2.40
CA ASP A 125 13.77 -19.06 -2.61
C ASP A 125 12.36 -18.45 -2.56
N LEU A 126 11.63 -18.54 -3.66
CA LEU A 126 10.26 -18.03 -3.80
C LEU A 126 9.28 -18.64 -2.77
N SER A 127 9.58 -19.84 -2.24
CA SER A 127 8.78 -20.46 -1.18
C SER A 127 8.80 -19.63 0.12
N ASN A 128 9.88 -18.90 0.39
CA ASN A 128 10.03 -18.03 1.55
C ASN A 128 9.36 -16.67 1.36
N PHE A 129 9.09 -16.27 0.12
CA PHE A 129 8.47 -14.99 -0.21
C PHE A 129 7.08 -14.85 0.42
N GLY A 130 6.26 -15.91 0.33
CA GLY A 130 4.93 -15.95 0.92
C GLY A 130 4.96 -15.79 2.44
N ALA A 131 5.88 -16.47 3.13
CA ALA A 131 6.02 -16.39 4.58
C ALA A 131 6.48 -14.99 5.03
N THR A 132 7.47 -14.43 4.33
CA THR A 132 8.07 -13.13 4.66
C THR A 132 7.08 -11.99 4.48
N TYR A 133 6.55 -11.82 3.28
CA TYR A 133 5.67 -10.69 2.97
C TYR A 133 4.23 -10.91 3.46
N GLY A 134 3.80 -12.17 3.59
CA GLY A 134 2.52 -12.55 4.17
C GLY A 134 2.33 -12.07 5.61
N SER A 135 3.42 -11.79 6.32
CA SER A 135 3.36 -11.22 7.68
C SER A 135 3.24 -9.69 7.71
N VAL A 136 3.62 -8.97 6.65
CA VAL A 136 3.60 -7.49 6.63
C VAL A 136 2.33 -6.94 5.97
N PHE A 137 1.89 -7.54 4.86
CA PHE A 137 0.72 -7.03 4.13
C PHE A 137 -0.59 -7.05 4.93
N PRO A 138 -0.86 -8.02 5.85
CA PRO A 138 -2.03 -7.92 6.73
C PRO A 138 -2.02 -6.67 7.61
N ALA A 139 -0.85 -6.23 8.12
CA ALA A 139 -0.74 -5.00 8.90
C ALA A 139 -1.05 -3.77 8.03
N ILE A 140 -0.57 -3.73 6.78
CA ILE A 140 -0.88 -2.66 5.83
C ILE A 140 -2.38 -2.64 5.52
N GLU A 141 -3.01 -3.80 5.32
CA GLU A 141 -4.45 -3.87 5.03
C GLU A 141 -5.28 -3.38 6.23
N LEU A 142 -4.96 -3.83 7.47
CA LEU A 142 -5.62 -3.32 8.67
C LEU A 142 -5.42 -1.81 8.85
N MET A 143 -4.22 -1.29 8.56
CA MET A 143 -3.94 0.15 8.54
C MET A 143 -4.88 0.90 7.61
N MET A 144 -5.05 0.41 6.38
CA MET A 144 -5.90 1.04 5.37
C MET A 144 -7.38 0.95 5.72
N LEU A 145 -7.84 -0.18 6.28
CA LEU A 145 -9.21 -0.36 6.78
C LEU A 145 -9.51 0.57 7.95
N ALA A 146 -8.58 0.68 8.91
CA ALA A 146 -8.69 1.61 10.03
C ALA A 146 -8.77 3.06 9.54
N ALA A 147 -7.90 3.46 8.62
CA ALA A 147 -7.95 4.78 7.99
C ALA A 147 -9.33 5.03 7.37
N ARG A 148 -9.84 4.09 6.56
CA ARG A 148 -11.17 4.20 5.95
C ARG A 148 -12.29 4.33 6.99
N ALA A 149 -12.24 3.55 8.08
CA ALA A 149 -13.23 3.61 9.17
C ALA A 149 -13.26 4.97 9.86
N LEU A 150 -12.13 5.68 9.91
CA LEU A 150 -11.97 7.02 10.46
C LEU A 150 -12.17 8.14 9.41
N GLY A 151 -12.62 7.81 8.19
CA GLY A 151 -12.81 8.77 7.12
C GLY A 151 -11.51 9.28 6.47
N VAL A 152 -10.39 8.62 6.74
CA VAL A 152 -9.08 8.91 6.15
C VAL A 152 -8.90 8.07 4.89
N GLY A 153 -8.48 8.72 3.80
CA GLY A 153 -8.08 8.08 2.56
C GLY A 153 -6.64 7.61 2.61
N SER A 154 -6.34 6.52 1.91
CA SER A 154 -4.98 5.99 1.80
C SER A 154 -4.72 5.41 0.41
N ALA A 155 -3.43 5.31 0.06
CA ALA A 155 -2.97 4.64 -1.17
C ALA A 155 -1.72 3.83 -0.87
N MET A 156 -1.77 2.51 -1.03
CA MET A 156 -0.56 1.69 -0.98
C MET A 156 0.18 1.78 -2.31
N THR A 157 1.48 2.04 -2.26
CA THR A 157 2.36 2.05 -3.44
C THR A 157 3.73 1.48 -3.10
N THR A 158 4.34 0.78 -4.06
CA THR A 158 5.69 0.22 -3.96
C THR A 158 6.68 0.96 -4.87
N MET A 159 6.31 2.15 -5.37
CA MET A 159 7.13 2.92 -6.32
C MET A 159 8.48 3.37 -5.75
N LEU A 160 8.65 3.39 -4.43
CA LEU A 160 9.94 3.71 -3.81
C LEU A 160 10.93 2.53 -3.81
N SER A 161 10.50 1.30 -4.14
CA SER A 161 11.39 0.13 -4.10
C SER A 161 12.67 0.26 -4.93
N PRO A 162 12.68 0.87 -6.14
CA PRO A 162 13.90 1.12 -6.89
C PRO A 162 14.87 2.10 -6.21
N HIS A 163 14.38 2.91 -5.26
CA HIS A 163 15.10 3.93 -4.50
C HIS A 163 15.09 3.61 -3.00
N GLU A 164 15.19 2.31 -2.66
CA GLU A 164 15.20 1.87 -1.26
C GLU A 164 16.37 2.48 -0.47
N ALA A 165 17.58 2.48 -1.06
CA ALA A 165 18.78 3.00 -0.39
C ALA A 165 18.65 4.49 -0.08
N GLU A 166 18.19 5.28 -1.05
CA GLU A 166 17.98 6.73 -0.89
C GLU A 166 16.86 7.02 0.10
N THR A 167 15.79 6.22 0.07
CA THR A 167 14.67 6.35 1.03
C THR A 167 15.14 6.05 2.46
N LYS A 168 15.95 5.00 2.65
CA LYS A 168 16.52 4.65 3.96
C LYS A 168 17.47 5.76 4.45
N ALA A 169 18.33 6.24 3.57
CA ALA A 169 19.25 7.35 3.92
C ALA A 169 18.49 8.63 4.33
N LEU A 170 17.43 8.99 3.59
CA LEU A 170 16.59 10.15 3.92
C LEU A 170 15.93 10.01 5.30
N LEU A 171 15.46 8.80 5.64
CA LEU A 171 14.68 8.55 6.86
C LEU A 171 15.53 8.03 8.04
N GLY A 172 16.84 7.85 7.86
CA GLY A 172 17.74 7.33 8.89
C GLY A 172 17.48 5.85 9.23
N VAL A 173 16.97 5.06 8.29
CA VAL A 173 16.62 3.65 8.51
C VAL A 173 17.82 2.74 8.27
N PRO A 174 18.19 1.86 9.24
CA PRO A 174 19.31 0.93 9.09
C PRO A 174 19.13 -0.08 7.95
N ASP A 175 20.25 -0.57 7.39
CA ASP A 175 20.25 -1.48 6.23
C ASP A 175 19.57 -2.82 6.46
N LEU A 176 19.47 -3.26 7.71
CA LEU A 176 18.80 -4.52 8.05
C LEU A 176 17.28 -4.51 7.75
N TYR A 177 16.66 -3.33 7.67
CA TYR A 177 15.26 -3.18 7.31
C TYR A 177 15.08 -3.12 5.80
N GLN A 178 14.02 -3.75 5.28
CA GLN A 178 13.65 -3.71 3.87
C GLN A 178 12.44 -2.80 3.67
N LEU A 179 12.50 -1.91 2.70
CA LEU A 179 11.38 -1.09 2.29
C LEU A 179 10.28 -1.94 1.65
N ILE A 180 9.06 -1.88 2.18
CA ILE A 180 7.92 -2.65 1.67
C ILE A 180 6.96 -1.76 0.89
N ALA A 181 6.50 -0.66 1.49
CA ALA A 181 5.52 0.20 0.85
C ALA A 181 5.54 1.62 1.40
N LEU A 182 5.04 2.54 0.60
CA LEU A 182 4.67 3.89 0.98
C LEU A 182 3.13 3.97 1.06
N ILE A 183 2.61 4.49 2.17
CA ILE A 183 1.18 4.68 2.40
C ILE A 183 0.89 6.16 2.66
N PRO A 184 0.69 6.99 1.63
CA PRO A 184 0.19 8.35 1.80
C PRO A 184 -1.21 8.33 2.41
N MET A 185 -1.45 9.18 3.42
CA MET A 185 -2.70 9.27 4.17
C MET A 185 -3.14 10.71 4.36
N GLY A 186 -4.44 10.93 4.20
CA GLY A 186 -5.08 12.23 4.41
C GLY A 186 -6.58 12.16 4.17
N TYR A 187 -7.30 13.23 4.41
CA TYR A 187 -8.72 13.26 4.09
C TYR A 187 -8.89 13.34 2.57
N PRO A 188 -9.80 12.53 1.98
CA PRO A 188 -9.98 12.52 0.53
C PRO A 188 -10.63 13.83 0.06
N ALA A 189 -10.21 14.32 -1.11
CA ALA A 189 -10.83 15.48 -1.76
C ALA A 189 -12.22 15.17 -2.35
N GLU A 190 -12.52 13.88 -2.55
CA GLU A 190 -13.81 13.40 -3.05
C GLU A 190 -14.38 12.36 -2.08
N SER A 191 -15.71 12.13 -2.15
CA SER A 191 -16.35 11.07 -1.36
C SER A 191 -15.80 9.69 -1.72
N PHE A 192 -15.75 8.80 -0.74
CA PHE A 192 -15.40 7.40 -0.97
C PHE A 192 -16.38 6.74 -1.93
N LYS A 193 -15.84 5.97 -2.86
CA LYS A 193 -16.62 5.22 -3.85
C LYS A 193 -16.29 3.75 -3.74
N ARG A 194 -17.26 2.91 -4.01
CA ARG A 194 -17.03 1.46 -4.07
C ARG A 194 -16.05 1.15 -5.22
N PRO A 195 -14.92 0.46 -4.95
CA PRO A 195 -13.99 0.09 -6.02
C PRO A 195 -14.61 -0.97 -6.93
N PHE A 196 -14.35 -0.86 -8.23
CA PHE A 196 -14.76 -1.91 -9.16
C PHE A 196 -13.99 -3.20 -8.88
N ARG A 197 -14.72 -4.31 -8.75
CA ARG A 197 -14.16 -5.67 -8.69
C ARG A 197 -14.93 -6.58 -9.63
N LYS A 198 -14.20 -7.49 -10.29
CA LYS A 198 -14.82 -8.58 -11.04
C LYS A 198 -15.56 -9.52 -10.07
N PRO A 199 -16.60 -10.22 -10.51
CA PRO A 199 -17.27 -11.21 -9.68
C PRO A 199 -16.28 -12.24 -9.12
N VAL A 200 -16.46 -12.62 -7.86
CA VAL A 200 -15.59 -13.60 -7.18
C VAL A 200 -15.87 -15.03 -7.59
N TRP A 201 -17.11 -15.33 -7.96
CA TRP A 201 -17.62 -16.69 -8.17
C TRP A 201 -16.78 -17.56 -9.12
N PRO A 202 -16.27 -17.06 -10.26
CA PRO A 202 -15.42 -17.85 -11.15
C PRO A 202 -14.03 -18.18 -10.57
N ARG A 203 -13.72 -17.68 -9.35
CA ARG A 203 -12.44 -17.85 -8.66
C ARG A 203 -12.57 -18.69 -7.39
N ILE A 204 -13.75 -19.21 -7.13
CA ILE A 204 -14.00 -20.08 -5.99
C ILE A 204 -14.11 -21.50 -6.51
N HIS A 205 -13.32 -22.40 -5.94
CA HIS A 205 -13.30 -23.82 -6.25
C HIS A 205 -13.73 -24.60 -5.00
N ASP A 206 -14.55 -25.60 -5.16
CA ASP A 206 -15.07 -26.43 -4.07
C ASP A 206 -14.21 -27.69 -3.92
N GLY A 207 -13.40 -27.73 -2.88
CA GLY A 207 -12.51 -28.85 -2.54
C GLY A 207 -11.28 -28.98 -3.45
N TYR A 208 -11.48 -29.02 -4.76
CA TYR A 208 -10.42 -29.22 -5.75
C TYR A 208 -10.42 -28.14 -6.82
N TRP A 209 -9.25 -27.88 -7.42
CA TRP A 209 -9.14 -26.95 -8.53
C TRP A 209 -10.08 -27.34 -9.67
N SER A 210 -10.73 -26.37 -10.31
CA SER A 210 -11.73 -26.53 -11.39
C SER A 210 -13.10 -27.07 -10.96
N HIS A 211 -13.33 -27.41 -9.69
CA HIS A 211 -14.66 -27.72 -9.19
C HIS A 211 -15.39 -26.41 -8.87
N ALA A 212 -16.39 -26.06 -9.66
CA ALA A 212 -17.07 -24.77 -9.50
C ALA A 212 -17.88 -24.73 -8.19
N TRP A 213 -17.75 -23.63 -7.46
CA TRP A 213 -18.58 -23.34 -6.30
C TRP A 213 -20.05 -23.21 -6.71
N GLN A 214 -20.91 -24.04 -6.12
CA GLN A 214 -22.35 -23.95 -6.36
C GLN A 214 -22.97 -22.88 -5.46
N ARG A 215 -23.49 -21.82 -6.09
CA ARG A 215 -24.29 -20.82 -5.37
C ARG A 215 -25.61 -21.45 -4.95
N ARG A 216 -25.90 -21.36 -3.66
CA ARG A 216 -27.27 -21.62 -3.20
C ARG A 216 -28.14 -20.41 -3.54
N PRO A 217 -29.40 -20.62 -3.96
CA PRO A 217 -30.34 -19.55 -4.27
C PRO A 217 -30.60 -18.63 -3.07
#